data_9135d53539746050b4ae2331edf1ce2c
#
_entry.id   9135d53539746050b4ae2331edf1ce2c
#
_cell.length_a   1.000
_cell.length_b   1.000
_cell.length_c   1.000
_cell.angle_alpha   90.00
_cell.angle_beta   90.00
_cell.angle_gamma   90.00
#
_symmetry.space_group_name_H-M   'P 1'
#
loop_
_entity.id
_entity.type
_entity.pdbx_description
1 polymer ?
#
loop_
_entity_poly.entity_id
_entity_poly.type
_entity_poly.pdbx_seq_one_letter_code
_entity_poly.pdbx_strand_id
1 'polypeptide(L)'
;ALSGGVRESEEHTALAELLRLHPELAVDLVRRISGVELPAGCTVCSGDPVLRPMTIAADALTQVMRADGAPELGIWNEIQRSPDERKKLTWPVYEWGGRARDGCDSCVLVIATTRAVAAWARRPIVNRFNSVSQVVAGPDEVPRITDFAEARANPALAVLSAALHKNGSDGIAVVRA
;
A
#
# COMPACT_ATOMS: atom_id res chain seq x y z
N ALA A 1 16.39 19.83 4.88
CA ALA A 1 17.21 20.26 3.75
C ALA A 1 18.31 19.23 3.52
N LEU A 2 18.06 18.25 2.63
CA LEU A 2 19.07 17.30 2.17
C LEU A 2 19.62 17.83 0.84
N SER A 3 20.54 18.81 0.92
CA SER A 3 21.35 19.20 -0.22
C SER A 3 22.84 18.94 0.09
N GLY A 4 23.18 17.67 0.24
CA GLY A 4 24.55 17.19 0.10
C GLY A 4 24.67 16.58 -1.29
N GLY A 5 25.05 17.37 -2.29
CA GLY A 5 25.38 16.86 -3.61
C GLY A 5 26.57 15.90 -3.48
N VAL A 6 26.29 14.60 -3.44
CA VAL A 6 27.32 13.58 -3.62
C VAL A 6 27.83 13.76 -5.06
N ARG A 7 29.08 14.15 -5.25
CA ARG A 7 29.75 14.07 -6.57
C ARG A 7 29.70 12.60 -6.97
N GLU A 8 28.94 12.31 -8.01
CA GLU A 8 28.97 10.98 -8.63
C GLU A 8 30.42 10.69 -9.05
N SER A 9 30.91 9.51 -8.71
CA SER A 9 32.24 9.09 -9.14
C SER A 9 32.24 8.88 -10.68
N GLU A 10 33.39 9.05 -11.32
CA GLU A 10 33.54 8.77 -12.75
C GLU A 10 33.11 7.33 -13.09
N GLU A 11 33.40 6.40 -12.19
CA GLU A 11 32.97 4.99 -12.30
C GLU A 11 31.44 4.85 -12.29
N HIS A 12 30.73 5.54 -11.37
CA HIS A 12 29.26 5.53 -11.32
C HIS A 12 28.67 6.06 -12.64
N THR A 13 29.18 7.18 -13.13
CA THR A 13 28.73 7.78 -14.39
C THR A 13 28.96 6.84 -15.58
N ALA A 14 30.14 6.22 -15.65
CA ALA A 14 30.47 5.27 -16.71
C ALA A 14 29.58 4.02 -16.70
N LEU A 15 29.29 3.47 -15.51
CA LEU A 15 28.40 2.30 -15.36
C LEU A 15 26.93 2.65 -15.69
N ALA A 16 26.46 3.82 -15.28
CA ALA A 16 25.11 4.28 -15.63
C ALA A 16 24.96 4.47 -17.15
N GLU A 17 25.97 5.06 -17.80
CA GLU A 17 25.99 5.24 -19.26
C GLU A 17 26.07 3.91 -19.99
N LEU A 18 26.86 2.95 -19.51
CA LEU A 18 26.93 1.60 -20.07
C LEU A 18 25.54 0.94 -20.10
N LEU A 19 24.79 0.98 -18.99
CA LEU A 19 23.45 0.40 -18.91
C LEU A 19 22.43 1.16 -19.76
N ARG A 20 22.61 2.46 -19.93
CA ARG A 20 21.77 3.29 -20.80
C ARG A 20 21.96 2.96 -22.28
N LEU A 21 23.20 2.74 -22.70
CA LEU A 21 23.57 2.41 -24.08
C LEU A 21 23.31 0.92 -24.41
N HIS A 22 23.38 0.05 -23.41
CA HIS A 22 23.25 -1.40 -23.54
C HIS A 22 22.17 -1.94 -22.58
N PRO A 23 20.89 -1.58 -22.78
CA PRO A 23 19.81 -2.00 -21.87
C PRO A 23 19.60 -3.52 -21.82
N GLU A 24 20.02 -4.26 -22.85
CA GLU A 24 20.04 -5.72 -22.89
C GLU A 24 20.92 -6.33 -21.80
N LEU A 25 21.99 -5.65 -21.39
CA LEU A 25 22.85 -6.09 -20.29
C LEU A 25 22.08 -6.17 -18.96
N ALA A 26 21.22 -5.19 -18.70
CA ALA A 26 20.39 -5.21 -17.49
C ALA A 26 19.41 -6.41 -17.51
N VAL A 27 18.85 -6.72 -18.67
CA VAL A 27 17.95 -7.88 -18.83
C VAL A 27 18.71 -9.19 -18.59
N ASP A 28 19.91 -9.34 -19.13
CA ASP A 28 20.73 -10.54 -18.96
C ASP A 28 21.13 -10.75 -17.51
N LEU A 29 21.50 -9.68 -16.79
CA LEU A 29 21.81 -9.73 -15.37
C LEU A 29 20.58 -10.13 -14.54
N VAL A 30 19.43 -9.53 -14.81
CA VAL A 30 18.19 -9.89 -14.11
C VAL A 30 17.85 -11.37 -14.33
N ARG A 31 17.92 -11.87 -15.56
CA ARG A 31 17.68 -13.29 -15.85
C ARG A 31 18.63 -14.22 -15.11
N ARG A 32 19.93 -13.92 -15.13
CA ARG A 32 20.97 -14.72 -14.46
C ARG A 32 20.79 -14.77 -12.95
N ILE A 33 20.41 -13.64 -12.33
CA ILE A 33 20.34 -13.52 -10.87
C ILE A 33 18.99 -14.04 -10.33
N SER A 34 17.89 -13.69 -11.00
CA SER A 34 16.53 -13.99 -10.51
C SER A 34 15.86 -15.21 -11.15
N GLY A 35 16.42 -15.73 -12.24
CA GLY A 35 15.81 -16.81 -13.02
C GLY A 35 14.50 -16.41 -13.75
N VAL A 36 14.19 -15.11 -13.83
CA VAL A 36 12.97 -14.63 -14.48
C VAL A 36 13.07 -14.81 -16.00
N GLU A 37 12.11 -15.53 -16.57
CA GLU A 37 11.94 -15.66 -18.02
C GLU A 37 11.00 -14.58 -18.56
N LEU A 38 11.38 -13.98 -19.69
CA LEU A 38 10.55 -12.99 -20.38
C LEU A 38 9.76 -13.69 -21.52
N PRO A 39 8.54 -13.24 -21.82
CA PRO A 39 7.78 -13.74 -22.95
C PRO A 39 8.55 -13.57 -24.28
N ALA A 40 8.33 -14.51 -25.20
CA ALA A 40 8.88 -14.39 -26.55
C ALA A 40 8.35 -13.12 -27.25
N GLY A 41 9.22 -12.48 -28.04
CA GLY A 41 8.86 -11.27 -28.80
C GLY A 41 8.96 -9.96 -28.01
N CYS A 42 9.41 -10.00 -26.73
CA CYS A 42 9.73 -8.77 -26.01
C CYS A 42 10.92 -8.05 -26.64
N THR A 43 10.82 -6.72 -26.79
CA THR A 43 11.92 -5.86 -27.17
C THR A 43 12.51 -5.15 -25.97
N VAL A 44 13.78 -4.81 -26.03
CA VAL A 44 14.50 -4.09 -24.97
C VAL A 44 14.83 -2.69 -25.46
N CYS A 45 14.56 -1.70 -24.63
CA CYS A 45 14.91 -0.30 -24.91
C CYS A 45 15.23 0.44 -23.62
N SER A 46 16.00 1.52 -23.71
CA SER A 46 16.17 2.46 -22.61
C SER A 46 14.89 3.29 -22.39
N GLY A 47 14.58 3.58 -21.13
CA GLY A 47 13.46 4.43 -20.73
C GLY A 47 13.94 5.72 -20.04
N ASP A 48 12.98 6.59 -19.69
CA ASP A 48 13.25 7.75 -18.84
C ASP A 48 13.46 7.27 -17.37
N PRO A 49 14.64 7.48 -16.77
CA PRO A 49 14.91 7.04 -15.40
C PRO A 49 14.22 7.90 -14.34
N VAL A 50 13.59 9.00 -14.73
CA VAL A 50 12.93 9.92 -13.80
C VAL A 50 11.54 9.43 -13.45
N LEU A 51 11.35 9.00 -12.20
CA LEU A 51 10.02 8.72 -11.68
C LEU A 51 9.31 10.05 -11.40
N ARG A 52 8.35 10.41 -12.26
CA ARG A 52 7.56 11.63 -12.08
C ARG A 52 6.55 11.46 -10.96
N PRO A 53 6.27 12.52 -10.17
CA PRO A 53 5.25 12.48 -9.14
C PRO A 53 3.91 12.03 -9.72
N MET A 54 3.33 11.00 -9.14
CA MET A 54 1.95 10.59 -9.43
C MET A 54 1.03 11.19 -8.36
N THR A 55 -0.05 11.85 -8.80
CA THR A 55 -1.09 12.28 -7.87
C THR A 55 -2.03 11.12 -7.62
N ILE A 56 -1.81 10.42 -6.53
CA ILE A 56 -2.70 9.38 -6.01
C ILE A 56 -3.10 9.77 -4.59
N ALA A 57 -4.35 9.52 -4.22
CA ALA A 57 -4.89 9.86 -2.90
C ALA A 57 -5.57 8.65 -2.29
N ALA A 58 -5.27 8.38 -1.02
CA ALA A 58 -6.04 7.49 -0.16
C ALA A 58 -7.22 8.25 0.46
N ASP A 59 -8.18 7.53 1.04
CA ASP A 59 -9.32 8.17 1.70
C ASP A 59 -8.90 8.95 2.95
N ALA A 60 -7.87 8.48 3.68
CA ALA A 60 -7.26 9.21 4.79
C ALA A 60 -5.81 8.72 5.06
N LEU A 61 -5.03 9.55 5.76
CA LEU A 61 -3.73 9.18 6.30
C LEU A 61 -3.75 9.37 7.82
N THR A 62 -3.37 8.34 8.56
CA THR A 62 -3.10 8.40 10.00
C THR A 62 -1.59 8.29 10.20
N GLN A 63 -1.01 9.20 10.99
CA GLN A 63 0.40 9.15 11.36
C GLN A 63 0.54 8.89 12.86
N VAL A 64 1.35 7.90 13.21
CA VAL A 64 1.77 7.64 14.58
C VAL A 64 3.10 8.38 14.78
N MET A 65 3.16 9.20 15.82
CA MET A 65 4.33 10.02 16.13
C MET A 65 4.99 9.52 17.41
N ARG A 66 6.31 9.49 17.44
CA ARG A 66 7.09 9.24 18.65
C ARG A 66 7.03 10.45 19.61
N ALA A 67 7.45 10.25 20.83
CA ALA A 67 7.48 11.32 21.85
C ALA A 67 8.41 12.49 21.46
N ASP A 68 9.43 12.23 20.64
CA ASP A 68 10.35 13.25 20.11
C ASP A 68 9.79 14.02 18.89
N GLY A 69 8.54 13.70 18.49
CA GLY A 69 7.88 14.31 17.34
C GLY A 69 8.26 13.72 15.99
N ALA A 70 9.09 12.70 15.94
CA ALA A 70 9.40 12.02 14.69
C ALA A 70 8.30 11.01 14.31
N PRO A 71 8.02 10.80 13.02
CA PRO A 71 7.06 9.80 12.58
C PRO A 71 7.58 8.38 12.86
N GLU A 72 6.67 7.51 13.29
CA GLU A 72 6.93 6.10 13.59
C GLU A 72 6.25 5.17 12.58
N LEU A 73 4.99 5.48 12.22
CA LEU A 73 4.21 4.68 11.30
C LEU A 73 3.23 5.54 10.52
N GLY A 74 3.20 5.39 9.20
CA GLY A 74 2.17 5.90 8.32
C GLY A 74 1.12 4.84 8.00
N ILE A 75 -0.17 5.13 8.23
CA ILE A 75 -1.28 4.22 7.92
C ILE A 75 -2.16 4.89 6.86
N TRP A 76 -2.13 4.37 5.65
CA TRP A 76 -2.94 4.81 4.52
C TRP A 76 -4.28 4.09 4.57
N ASN A 77 -5.34 4.83 4.90
CA ASN A 77 -6.67 4.25 5.10
C ASN A 77 -7.44 4.25 3.79
N GLU A 78 -8.06 3.13 3.46
CA GLU A 78 -8.87 2.91 2.27
C GLU A 78 -10.19 2.22 2.61
N ILE A 79 -11.30 2.80 2.17
CA ILE A 79 -12.64 2.23 2.35
C ILE A 79 -13.02 1.48 1.08
N GLN A 80 -13.04 0.15 1.15
CA GLN A 80 -13.29 -0.68 -0.02
C GLN A 80 -14.68 -1.31 0.01
N ARG A 81 -15.50 -0.98 -0.99
CA ARG A 81 -16.89 -1.45 -1.13
C ARG A 81 -17.04 -2.60 -2.11
N SER A 82 -16.13 -2.72 -3.05
CA SER A 82 -16.08 -3.78 -4.06
C SER A 82 -14.63 -4.02 -4.49
N PRO A 83 -14.28 -5.20 -5.03
CA PRO A 83 -12.98 -5.41 -5.65
C PRO A 83 -12.68 -4.37 -6.73
N ASP A 84 -11.45 -3.81 -6.71
CA ASP A 84 -10.92 -2.90 -7.73
C ASP A 84 -9.47 -3.26 -8.03
N GLU A 85 -9.23 -3.86 -9.19
CA GLU A 85 -7.89 -4.34 -9.59
C GLU A 85 -6.86 -3.21 -9.73
N ARG A 86 -7.29 -1.95 -9.92
CA ARG A 86 -6.38 -0.79 -9.95
C ARG A 86 -5.68 -0.58 -8.61
N LYS A 87 -6.31 -1.02 -7.51
CA LYS A 87 -5.71 -0.94 -6.16
C LYS A 87 -4.43 -1.77 -6.03
N LYS A 88 -4.28 -2.83 -6.82
CA LYS A 88 -3.03 -3.59 -6.92
C LYS A 88 -1.85 -2.75 -7.44
N LEU A 89 -2.12 -1.67 -8.14
CA LEU A 89 -1.09 -0.74 -8.61
C LEU A 89 -0.87 0.43 -7.65
N THR A 90 -1.91 0.90 -6.96
CA THR A 90 -1.83 2.11 -6.13
C THR A 90 -1.45 1.83 -4.67
N TRP A 91 -1.92 0.72 -4.07
CA TRP A 91 -1.59 0.38 -2.67
C TRP A 91 -0.08 0.20 -2.42
N PRO A 92 0.68 -0.50 -3.27
CA PRO A 92 2.14 -0.53 -3.13
C PRO A 92 2.79 0.84 -3.18
N VAL A 93 2.24 1.76 -3.97
CA VAL A 93 2.77 3.14 -4.06
C VAL A 93 2.49 3.93 -2.77
N TYR A 94 1.35 3.74 -2.11
CA TYR A 94 1.11 4.34 -0.80
C TYR A 94 2.12 3.84 0.23
N GLU A 95 2.36 2.54 0.30
CA GLU A 95 3.26 1.95 1.28
C GLU A 95 4.71 2.42 1.05
N TRP A 96 5.26 2.19 -0.13
CA TRP A 96 6.65 2.53 -0.41
C TRP A 96 6.89 4.05 -0.59
N GLY A 97 5.93 4.74 -1.20
CA GLY A 97 5.97 6.20 -1.34
C GLY A 97 5.82 6.91 0.00
N GLY A 98 4.94 6.43 0.87
CA GLY A 98 4.80 6.91 2.24
C GLY A 98 6.08 6.73 3.04
N ARG A 99 6.66 5.53 3.00
CA ARG A 99 7.95 5.24 3.63
C ARG A 99 9.06 6.18 3.13
N ALA A 100 9.16 6.39 1.82
CA ALA A 100 10.18 7.26 1.23
C ALA A 100 9.98 8.73 1.61
N ARG A 101 8.72 9.19 1.72
CA ARG A 101 8.39 10.56 2.10
C ARG A 101 8.65 10.86 3.57
N ASP A 102 8.22 9.95 4.46
CA ASP A 102 8.15 10.19 5.90
C ASP A 102 9.35 9.60 6.67
N GLY A 103 10.15 8.74 6.02
CA GLY A 103 11.32 8.10 6.63
C GLY A 103 10.98 7.09 7.74
N CYS A 104 9.75 6.59 7.78
CA CYS A 104 9.25 5.62 8.74
C CYS A 104 8.54 4.45 8.06
N ASP A 105 8.15 3.43 8.81
CA ASP A 105 7.35 2.35 8.25
C ASP A 105 5.97 2.85 7.84
N SER A 106 5.40 2.17 6.85
CA SER A 106 4.14 2.56 6.24
C SER A 106 3.34 1.32 5.86
N CYS A 107 2.03 1.37 6.02
CA CYS A 107 1.12 0.29 5.62
C CYS A 107 -0.18 0.84 5.03
N VAL A 108 -0.91 -0.01 4.32
CA VAL A 108 -2.27 0.25 3.86
C VAL A 108 -3.24 -0.48 4.77
N LEU A 109 -4.16 0.26 5.40
CA LEU A 109 -5.30 -0.29 6.13
C LEU A 109 -6.55 -0.22 5.24
N VAL A 110 -7.07 -1.38 4.88
CA VAL A 110 -8.29 -1.51 4.09
C VAL A 110 -9.47 -1.81 5.00
N ILE A 111 -10.45 -0.91 5.06
CA ILE A 111 -11.75 -1.16 5.68
C ILE A 111 -12.66 -1.78 4.62
N ALA A 112 -12.88 -3.07 4.70
CA ALA A 112 -13.67 -3.82 3.73
C ALA A 112 -15.12 -3.95 4.19
N THR A 113 -16.07 -3.46 3.41
CA THR A 113 -17.49 -3.40 3.81
C THR A 113 -18.20 -4.76 3.81
N THR A 114 -17.59 -5.79 3.23
CA THR A 114 -18.14 -7.15 3.22
C THR A 114 -17.03 -8.20 3.38
N ARG A 115 -17.39 -9.42 3.81
CA ARG A 115 -16.43 -10.54 3.88
C ARG A 115 -15.80 -10.87 2.52
N ALA A 116 -16.57 -10.79 1.45
CA ALA A 116 -16.05 -11.05 0.10
C ALA A 116 -14.98 -10.03 -0.31
N VAL A 117 -15.20 -8.74 -0.01
CA VAL A 117 -14.23 -7.67 -0.24
C VAL A 117 -13.01 -7.84 0.66
N ALA A 118 -13.20 -8.20 1.93
CA ALA A 118 -12.09 -8.48 2.85
C ALA A 118 -11.22 -9.64 2.36
N ALA A 119 -11.84 -10.72 1.91
CA ALA A 119 -11.14 -11.87 1.35
C ALA A 119 -10.35 -11.51 0.06
N TRP A 120 -10.90 -10.64 -0.78
CA TRP A 120 -10.20 -10.13 -1.95
C TRP A 120 -9.02 -9.24 -1.55
N ALA A 121 -9.21 -8.29 -0.62
CA ALA A 121 -8.18 -7.34 -0.20
C ALA A 121 -7.01 -8.01 0.53
N ARG A 122 -7.23 -9.15 1.21
CA ARG A 122 -6.17 -9.92 1.87
C ARG A 122 -5.24 -10.67 0.93
N ARG A 123 -5.61 -10.77 -0.35
CA ARG A 123 -4.72 -11.44 -1.32
C ARG A 123 -3.48 -10.60 -1.50
N PRO A 124 -2.28 -11.15 -1.27
CA PRO A 124 -1.04 -10.43 -1.50
C PRO A 124 -0.97 -9.88 -2.93
N ILE A 125 -0.50 -8.67 -3.08
CA ILE A 125 -0.17 -8.10 -4.37
C ILE A 125 1.21 -8.60 -4.74
N VAL A 126 1.27 -9.53 -5.68
CA VAL A 126 2.48 -10.23 -6.07
C VAL A 126 2.92 -9.77 -7.44
N ASN A 127 4.18 -9.43 -7.58
CA ASN A 127 4.87 -9.33 -8.86
C ASN A 127 6.00 -10.37 -8.93
N ARG A 128 6.80 -10.37 -10.00
CA ARG A 128 7.86 -11.37 -10.20
C ARG A 128 8.98 -11.34 -9.15
N PHE A 129 9.11 -10.25 -8.39
CA PHE A 129 10.26 -10.01 -7.52
C PHE A 129 9.89 -9.85 -6.05
N ASN A 130 8.66 -9.42 -5.75
CA ASN A 130 8.21 -9.15 -4.38
C ASN A 130 6.70 -9.32 -4.22
N SER A 131 6.26 -9.26 -2.97
CA SER A 131 4.84 -9.21 -2.62
C SER A 131 4.58 -8.16 -1.55
N VAL A 132 3.40 -7.54 -1.61
CA VAL A 132 2.91 -6.55 -0.64
C VAL A 132 1.57 -7.05 -0.09
N SER A 133 1.41 -7.01 1.23
CA SER A 133 0.19 -7.42 1.91
C SER A 133 -0.41 -6.25 2.67
N GLN A 134 -1.72 -6.07 2.54
CA GLN A 134 -2.47 -5.04 3.23
C GLN A 134 -2.96 -5.52 4.59
N VAL A 135 -3.09 -4.60 5.55
CA VAL A 135 -3.84 -4.82 6.78
C VAL A 135 -5.32 -4.64 6.44
N VAL A 136 -6.15 -5.65 6.71
CA VAL A 136 -7.55 -5.63 6.29
C VAL A 136 -8.47 -5.81 7.50
N ALA A 137 -9.30 -4.82 7.75
CA ALA A 137 -10.39 -4.87 8.72
C ALA A 137 -11.73 -5.03 7.97
N GLY A 138 -12.32 -6.20 8.09
CA GLY A 138 -13.63 -6.51 7.55
C GLY A 138 -14.64 -6.77 8.68
N PRO A 139 -15.84 -7.31 8.33
CA PRO A 139 -16.85 -7.61 9.33
C PRO A 139 -16.43 -8.63 10.40
N ASP A 140 -15.40 -9.42 10.15
CA ASP A 140 -14.94 -10.43 11.12
C ASP A 140 -13.93 -9.89 12.13
N GLU A 141 -13.22 -8.79 11.80
CA GLU A 141 -12.24 -8.12 12.66
C GLU A 141 -12.85 -6.96 13.47
N VAL A 142 -13.94 -6.38 12.99
CA VAL A 142 -14.60 -5.28 13.69
C VAL A 142 -15.69 -5.85 14.60
N PRO A 143 -15.64 -5.60 15.92
CA PRO A 143 -16.63 -6.14 16.85
C PRO A 143 -18.02 -5.60 16.55
N ARG A 144 -19.05 -6.41 16.85
CA ARG A 144 -20.45 -6.00 16.79
C ARG A 144 -20.81 -5.30 18.09
N ILE A 145 -21.03 -4.00 18.03
CA ILE A 145 -21.46 -3.22 19.18
C ILE A 145 -22.99 -3.15 19.16
N THR A 146 -23.62 -3.78 20.12
CA THR A 146 -25.09 -3.83 20.30
C THR A 146 -25.55 -3.24 21.62
N ASP A 147 -24.63 -2.90 22.49
CA ASP A 147 -24.89 -2.29 23.80
C ASP A 147 -24.64 -0.78 23.75
N PHE A 148 -25.61 -0.01 24.30
CA PHE A 148 -25.56 1.44 24.31
C PHE A 148 -24.39 2.01 25.14
N ALA A 149 -24.06 1.38 26.26
CA ALA A 149 -22.96 1.85 27.11
C ALA A 149 -21.60 1.64 26.41
N GLU A 150 -21.43 0.50 25.74
CA GLU A 150 -20.25 0.22 24.91
C GLU A 150 -20.14 1.22 23.75
N ALA A 151 -21.25 1.47 23.04
CA ALA A 151 -21.28 2.44 21.94
C ALA A 151 -20.90 3.85 22.41
N ARG A 152 -21.40 4.25 23.58
CA ARG A 152 -21.09 5.54 24.18
C ARG A 152 -19.63 5.65 24.64
N ALA A 153 -19.05 4.54 25.11
CA ALA A 153 -17.64 4.50 25.51
C ALA A 153 -16.68 4.64 24.32
N ASN A 154 -17.07 4.13 23.14
CA ASN A 154 -16.28 4.25 21.90
C ASN A 154 -17.18 4.55 20.69
N PRO A 155 -17.62 5.81 20.52
CA PRO A 155 -18.53 6.19 19.44
C PRO A 155 -17.99 5.93 18.04
N ALA A 156 -16.68 6.13 17.82
CA ALA A 156 -16.05 5.89 16.52
C ALA A 156 -16.11 4.42 16.11
N LEU A 157 -15.81 3.51 17.04
CA LEU A 157 -15.91 2.08 16.80
C LEU A 157 -17.37 1.63 16.62
N ALA A 158 -18.32 2.24 17.34
CA ALA A 158 -19.74 1.96 17.18
C ALA A 158 -20.25 2.33 15.78
N VAL A 159 -19.82 3.49 15.24
CA VAL A 159 -20.15 3.89 13.86
C VAL A 159 -19.55 2.91 12.85
N LEU A 160 -18.31 2.50 13.02
CA LEU A 160 -17.67 1.51 12.17
C LEU A 160 -18.40 0.15 12.26
N SER A 161 -18.72 -0.30 13.46
CA SER A 161 -19.52 -1.51 13.70
C SER A 161 -20.85 -1.45 12.94
N ALA A 162 -21.60 -0.36 13.10
CA ALA A 162 -22.87 -0.17 12.39
C ALA A 162 -22.70 -0.22 10.87
N ALA A 163 -21.67 0.43 10.33
CA ALA A 163 -21.39 0.45 8.89
C ALA A 163 -21.15 -0.95 8.32
N LEU A 164 -20.41 -1.80 9.07
CA LEU A 164 -20.01 -3.13 8.58
C LEU A 164 -21.04 -4.23 8.88
N HIS A 165 -21.89 -4.05 9.90
CA HIS A 165 -22.82 -5.10 10.37
C HIS A 165 -24.30 -4.82 10.12
N LYS A 166 -24.68 -3.63 9.62
CA LYS A 166 -26.08 -3.23 9.40
C LYS A 166 -26.94 -4.24 8.59
N ASN A 167 -26.31 -5.04 7.75
CA ASN A 167 -27.00 -6.04 6.93
C ASN A 167 -26.97 -7.46 7.53
N GLY A 168 -26.45 -7.62 8.76
CA GLY A 168 -26.42 -8.89 9.47
C GLY A 168 -27.72 -9.18 10.20
N SER A 169 -27.81 -10.38 10.83
CA SER A 169 -28.97 -10.80 11.67
C SER A 169 -29.31 -9.80 12.75
N ASP A 170 -28.30 -9.15 13.33
CA ASP A 170 -28.41 -8.20 14.45
C ASP A 170 -28.24 -6.74 13.99
N GLY A 171 -28.37 -6.49 12.68
CA GLY A 171 -28.07 -5.18 12.06
C GLY A 171 -28.86 -4.02 12.67
N ILE A 172 -30.12 -4.24 13.07
CA ILE A 172 -30.95 -3.23 13.72
C ILE A 172 -30.42 -2.90 15.13
N ALA A 173 -29.99 -3.90 15.92
CA ALA A 173 -29.42 -3.69 17.23
C ALA A 173 -28.12 -2.89 17.16
N VAL A 174 -27.23 -3.24 16.22
CA VAL A 174 -25.97 -2.54 15.99
C VAL A 174 -26.17 -1.07 15.59
N VAL A 175 -27.18 -0.76 14.76
CA VAL A 175 -27.47 0.61 14.34
C VAL A 175 -28.11 1.46 15.43
N ARG A 176 -28.79 0.84 16.40
CA ARG A 176 -29.50 1.53 17.49
C ARG A 176 -28.65 1.73 18.75
N ALA A 177 -27.52 1.01 18.88
CA ALA A 177 -26.56 1.18 19.96
C ALA A 177 -25.75 2.48 19.81
#